data_f059abe81075d4dfd8f3f706f72d650e
#
_entry.id   f059abe81075d4dfd8f3f706f72d650e
#
_cell.length_a   1.000
_cell.length_b   1.000
_cell.length_c   1.000
_cell.angle_alpha   90.00
_cell.angle_beta   90.00
_cell.angle_gamma   90.00
#
_symmetry.space_group_name_H-M   'P 1'
#
loop_
_entity.id
_entity.type
_entity.pdbx_description
1 polymer ?
#
loop_
_entity_poly.entity_id
_entity_poly.type
_entity_poly.pdbx_seq_one_letter_code
_entity_poly.pdbx_strand_id
1 'polypeptide(L)'
;MSPIKRIGPPTPIAVRGTEYELSVPLNATPSRDWRRAFQAPAEWKEPRHPSRITVKDRALTFTSMQPQVNLWIQLIDEWIDAATRTCADLQDSAIRRQAALDEQERDRLSQLHEATEGLKTL
;
A
#
# COMPACT_ATOMS: atom_id res chain seq x y z
N MET A 1 5.65 -1.47 10.97
CA MET A 1 6.10 -1.75 9.60
C MET A 1 6.86 -0.58 9.02
N SER A 2 8.00 -0.84 8.40
CA SER A 2 8.75 0.22 7.71
C SER A 2 8.04 0.59 6.41
N PRO A 3 7.96 1.89 6.06
CA PRO A 3 7.37 2.29 4.79
C PRO A 3 8.18 1.76 3.60
N ILE A 4 7.50 1.44 2.51
CA ILE A 4 8.16 1.03 1.27
C ILE A 4 8.82 2.25 0.64
N LYS A 5 10.09 2.11 0.28
CA LYS A 5 10.89 3.16 -0.36
C LYS A 5 11.80 2.58 -1.42
N ARG A 6 12.10 3.39 -2.43
CA ARG A 6 13.14 3.08 -3.39
C ARG A 6 14.51 3.24 -2.74
N ILE A 7 15.37 2.25 -2.91
CA ILE A 7 16.70 2.23 -2.26
C ILE A 7 17.86 2.49 -3.23
N GLY A 8 17.60 2.68 -4.52
CA GLY A 8 18.65 2.93 -5.48
C GLY A 8 18.13 3.36 -6.85
N PRO A 9 19.03 3.66 -7.79
CA PRO A 9 18.64 4.02 -9.14
C PRO A 9 18.07 2.82 -9.91
N PRO A 10 17.30 3.08 -11.00
CA PRO A 10 16.82 2.00 -11.85
C PRO A 10 17.98 1.29 -12.54
N THR A 11 17.86 -0.03 -12.67
CA THR A 11 18.87 -0.85 -13.34
C THR A 11 18.27 -1.44 -14.61
N PRO A 12 18.91 -1.26 -15.77
CA PRO A 12 18.44 -1.89 -16.99
C PRO A 12 18.68 -3.41 -16.93
N ILE A 13 17.61 -4.18 -17.18
CA ILE A 13 17.65 -5.64 -17.13
C ILE A 13 17.44 -6.29 -18.51
N ALA A 14 16.88 -5.56 -19.46
CA ALA A 14 16.69 -6.03 -20.83
C ALA A 14 16.59 -4.84 -21.79
N VAL A 15 16.89 -5.07 -23.05
CA VAL A 15 16.77 -4.10 -24.13
C VAL A 15 15.93 -4.70 -25.24
N ARG A 16 14.89 -3.97 -25.67
CA ARG A 16 14.02 -4.36 -26.78
C ARG A 16 13.92 -3.21 -27.78
N GLY A 17 14.75 -3.22 -28.80
CA GLY A 17 14.81 -2.12 -29.76
C GLY A 17 15.31 -0.83 -29.10
N THR A 18 14.47 0.21 -29.10
CA THR A 18 14.75 1.50 -28.45
C THR A 18 14.29 1.58 -27.01
N GLU A 19 13.62 0.54 -26.50
CA GLU A 19 13.08 0.50 -25.15
C GLU A 19 13.94 -0.34 -24.23
N TYR A 20 14.06 0.12 -23.00
CA TYR A 20 14.76 -0.59 -21.93
C TYR A 20 13.75 -1.09 -20.91
N GLU A 21 13.91 -2.34 -20.49
CA GLU A 21 13.24 -2.85 -19.31
C GLU A 21 14.10 -2.54 -18.10
N LEU A 22 13.52 -1.84 -17.12
CA LEU A 22 14.24 -1.31 -15.97
C LEU A 22 13.66 -1.90 -14.68
N SER A 23 14.55 -2.16 -13.72
CA SER A 23 14.18 -2.63 -12.38
C SER A 23 14.53 -1.58 -11.35
N VAL A 24 13.58 -1.26 -10.48
CA VAL A 24 13.74 -0.30 -9.39
C VAL A 24 13.78 -1.06 -8.07
N PRO A 25 14.90 -1.02 -7.32
CA PRO A 25 15.02 -1.75 -6.06
C PRO A 25 14.22 -1.07 -4.94
N LEU A 26 13.56 -1.89 -4.14
CA LEU A 26 12.80 -1.46 -2.97
C LEU A 26 13.45 -1.98 -1.68
N ASN A 27 13.19 -1.31 -0.56
CA ASN A 27 13.74 -1.68 0.74
C ASN A 27 13.12 -2.96 1.33
N ALA A 28 11.95 -3.36 0.85
CA ALA A 28 11.24 -4.54 1.33
C ALA A 28 10.26 -5.06 0.28
N THR A 29 9.77 -6.28 0.48
CA THR A 29 8.70 -6.85 -0.34
C THR A 29 7.38 -6.19 0.01
N PRO A 30 6.68 -5.53 -0.95
CA PRO A 30 5.41 -4.88 -0.67
C PRO A 30 4.31 -5.89 -0.32
N SER A 31 3.40 -5.47 0.57
CA SER A 31 2.22 -6.25 0.89
C SER A 31 1.22 -6.23 -0.27
N ARG A 32 0.24 -7.13 -0.21
CA ARG A 32 -0.85 -7.18 -1.21
C ARG A 32 -1.65 -5.87 -1.25
N ASP A 33 -1.93 -5.27 -0.09
CA ASP A 33 -2.67 -4.03 0.01
C ASP A 33 -1.89 -2.86 -0.56
N TRP A 34 -0.59 -2.81 -0.29
CA TRP A 34 0.30 -1.80 -0.87
C TRP A 34 0.34 -1.92 -2.39
N ARG A 35 0.48 -3.13 -2.92
CA ARG A 35 0.48 -3.37 -4.37
C ARG A 35 -0.81 -2.92 -5.04
N ARG A 36 -1.95 -3.18 -4.42
CA ARG A 36 -3.25 -2.69 -4.90
C ARG A 36 -3.32 -1.17 -4.94
N ALA A 37 -2.90 -0.52 -3.85
CA ALA A 37 -2.88 0.93 -3.77
C ALA A 37 -1.94 1.56 -4.80
N PHE A 38 -0.79 0.94 -5.04
CA PHE A 38 0.18 1.40 -6.02
C PHE A 38 -0.35 1.28 -7.45
N GLN A 39 -0.99 0.16 -7.81
CA GLN A 39 -1.44 -0.11 -9.17
C GLN A 39 -2.76 0.54 -9.55
N ALA A 40 -3.53 1.00 -8.57
CA ALA A 40 -4.86 1.59 -8.79
C ALA A 40 -5.07 2.87 -7.95
N PRO A 41 -4.30 3.94 -8.17
CA PRO A 41 -4.51 5.20 -7.48
C PRO A 41 -5.88 5.79 -7.86
N ALA A 42 -6.60 6.35 -6.87
CA ALA A 42 -7.97 6.82 -7.03
C ALA A 42 -8.10 8.02 -7.99
N GLU A 43 -7.06 8.84 -8.13
CA GLU A 43 -7.11 10.08 -8.91
C GLU A 43 -5.94 10.22 -9.89
N TRP A 44 -5.79 9.26 -10.80
CA TRP A 44 -4.69 9.34 -11.76
C TRP A 44 -5.21 9.56 -13.18
N LYS A 45 -4.85 10.67 -13.80
CA LYS A 45 -5.34 11.08 -15.13
C LYS A 45 -4.27 11.15 -16.21
N GLU A 46 -3.02 10.86 -15.90
CA GLU A 46 -1.95 10.93 -16.88
C GLU A 46 -1.84 9.65 -17.73
N PRO A 47 -1.27 9.75 -18.95
CA PRO A 47 -1.05 8.57 -19.81
C PRO A 47 -0.15 7.52 -19.17
N ARG A 48 0.82 7.96 -18.34
CA ARG A 48 1.69 7.07 -17.57
C ARG A 48 0.95 6.65 -16.31
N HIS A 49 0.67 5.37 -16.20
CA HIS A 49 -0.14 4.83 -15.10
C HIS A 49 0.64 3.73 -14.36
N PRO A 50 0.52 3.65 -13.01
CA PRO A 50 1.18 2.60 -12.23
C PRO A 50 0.80 1.17 -12.65
N SER A 51 -0.33 0.97 -13.29
CA SER A 51 -0.73 -0.35 -13.83
C SER A 51 0.23 -0.90 -14.87
N ARG A 52 1.04 -0.05 -15.50
CA ARG A 52 2.08 -0.45 -16.46
C ARG A 52 3.35 -0.93 -15.78
N ILE A 53 3.43 -0.79 -14.47
CA ILE A 53 4.59 -1.19 -13.68
C ILE A 53 4.26 -2.51 -13.02
N THR A 54 5.17 -3.48 -13.14
CA THR A 54 5.04 -4.78 -12.50
C THR A 54 5.74 -4.75 -11.15
N VAL A 55 5.03 -5.15 -10.11
CA VAL A 55 5.61 -5.32 -8.77
C VAL A 55 6.02 -6.78 -8.63
N LYS A 56 7.30 -7.02 -8.44
CA LYS A 56 7.87 -8.37 -8.32
C LYS A 56 8.87 -8.42 -7.18
N ASP A 57 8.56 -9.19 -6.14
CA ASP A 57 9.40 -9.30 -4.94
C ASP A 57 9.74 -7.92 -4.34
N ARG A 58 11.01 -7.56 -4.30
CA ARG A 58 11.50 -6.27 -3.80
C ARG A 58 11.82 -5.29 -4.92
N ALA A 59 11.18 -5.41 -6.07
CA ALA A 59 11.48 -4.57 -7.20
C ALA A 59 10.23 -4.17 -7.97
N LEU A 60 10.32 -3.01 -8.62
CA LEU A 60 9.35 -2.55 -9.61
C LEU A 60 10.01 -2.64 -10.97
N THR A 61 9.31 -3.19 -11.95
CA THR A 61 9.80 -3.27 -13.33
C THR A 61 8.91 -2.48 -14.27
N PHE A 62 9.53 -1.75 -15.18
CA PHE A 62 8.82 -0.98 -16.19
C PHE A 62 9.64 -0.87 -17.46
N THR A 63 8.99 -0.53 -18.56
CA THR A 63 9.61 -0.35 -19.85
C THR A 63 9.58 1.13 -20.25
N SER A 64 10.71 1.67 -20.67
CA SER A 64 10.81 3.07 -21.09
C SER A 64 11.92 3.29 -22.09
N MET A 65 11.78 4.35 -22.92
CA MET A 65 12.89 4.87 -23.70
C MET A 65 13.82 5.67 -22.78
N GLN A 66 15.11 5.63 -23.07
CA GLN A 66 16.14 6.27 -22.23
C GLN A 66 15.83 7.74 -21.86
N PRO A 67 15.39 8.62 -22.78
CA PRO A 67 15.10 10.02 -22.42
C PRO A 67 13.95 10.20 -21.44
N GLN A 68 13.08 9.18 -21.26
CA GLN A 68 11.91 9.25 -20.41
C GLN A 68 12.11 8.61 -19.04
N VAL A 69 13.24 7.97 -18.79
CA VAL A 69 13.50 7.25 -17.54
C VAL A 69 13.41 8.17 -16.33
N ASN A 70 14.00 9.36 -16.40
CA ASN A 70 13.94 10.33 -15.28
C ASN A 70 12.50 10.71 -14.93
N LEU A 71 11.66 10.90 -15.93
CA LEU A 71 10.27 11.24 -15.75
C LEU A 71 9.51 10.09 -15.07
N TRP A 72 9.76 8.85 -15.50
CA TRP A 72 9.18 7.67 -14.86
C TRP A 72 9.61 7.54 -13.41
N ILE A 73 10.88 7.80 -13.10
CA ILE A 73 11.39 7.70 -11.73
C ILE A 73 10.72 8.73 -10.81
N GLN A 74 10.52 9.95 -11.27
CA GLN A 74 9.81 10.98 -10.50
C GLN A 74 8.38 10.53 -10.20
N LEU A 75 7.67 10.00 -11.19
CA LEU A 75 6.32 9.49 -11.02
C LEU A 75 6.27 8.27 -10.10
N ILE A 76 7.22 7.35 -10.25
CA ILE A 76 7.34 6.17 -9.40
C ILE A 76 7.53 6.56 -7.95
N ASP A 77 8.37 7.53 -7.64
CA ASP A 77 8.59 8.02 -6.27
C ASP A 77 7.29 8.62 -5.69
N GLU A 78 6.54 9.37 -6.48
CA GLU A 78 5.23 9.90 -6.07
C GLU A 78 4.22 8.77 -5.82
N TRP A 79 4.17 7.78 -6.69
CA TRP A 79 3.27 6.64 -6.55
C TRP A 79 3.61 5.76 -5.35
N ILE A 80 4.91 5.59 -5.06
CA ILE A 80 5.36 4.86 -3.87
C ILE A 80 4.88 5.58 -2.61
N ASP A 81 5.05 6.89 -2.52
CA ASP A 81 4.61 7.68 -1.38
C ASP A 81 3.08 7.63 -1.23
N ALA A 82 2.34 7.75 -2.32
CA ALA A 82 0.89 7.68 -2.31
C ALA A 82 0.39 6.30 -1.85
N ALA A 83 0.99 5.22 -2.35
CA ALA A 83 0.64 3.86 -1.96
C ALA A 83 0.94 3.60 -0.49
N THR A 84 2.07 4.08 0.00
CA THR A 84 2.46 3.95 1.41
C THR A 84 1.47 4.67 2.33
N ARG A 85 1.06 5.88 1.98
CA ARG A 85 0.05 6.64 2.74
C ARG A 85 -1.31 5.96 2.73
N THR A 86 -1.75 5.49 1.57
CA THR A 86 -3.03 4.78 1.44
C THR A 86 -3.04 3.50 2.26
N CYS A 87 -1.96 2.74 2.23
CA CYS A 87 -1.82 1.51 3.01
C CYS A 87 -1.84 1.80 4.52
N ALA A 88 -1.15 2.84 4.97
CA ALA A 88 -1.16 3.27 6.37
C ALA A 88 -2.55 3.69 6.82
N ASP A 89 -3.28 4.45 6.01
CA ASP A 89 -4.65 4.87 6.31
C ASP A 89 -5.61 3.67 6.43
N LEU A 90 -5.46 2.68 5.56
CA LEU A 90 -6.26 1.45 5.63
C LEU A 90 -5.97 0.66 6.90
N GLN A 91 -4.70 0.57 7.31
CA GLN A 91 -4.31 -0.10 8.55
C GLN A 91 -4.87 0.62 9.77
N ASP A 92 -4.77 1.94 9.84
CA ASP A 92 -5.33 2.75 10.91
C ASP A 92 -6.85 2.58 11.00
N SER A 93 -7.55 2.58 9.87
CA SER A 93 -9.00 2.36 9.82
C SER A 93 -9.38 0.97 10.33
N ALA A 94 -8.62 -0.05 9.99
CA ALA A 94 -8.84 -1.41 10.48
C ALA A 94 -8.64 -1.51 11.99
N ILE A 95 -7.60 -0.87 12.52
CA ILE A 95 -7.33 -0.83 13.97
C ILE A 95 -8.45 -0.11 14.72
N ARG A 96 -8.92 1.01 14.20
CA ARG A 96 -10.03 1.77 14.80
C ARG A 96 -11.34 0.98 14.81
N ARG A 97 -11.64 0.26 13.72
CA ARG A 97 -12.82 -0.61 13.65
C ARG A 97 -12.76 -1.72 14.68
N GLN A 98 -11.62 -2.37 14.82
CA GLN A 98 -11.43 -3.44 15.78
C GLN A 98 -11.57 -2.92 17.22
N ALA A 99 -10.98 -1.77 17.55
CA ALA A 99 -11.09 -1.14 18.85
C ALA A 99 -12.56 -0.79 19.18
N ALA A 100 -13.31 -0.27 18.21
CA ALA A 100 -14.72 0.06 18.39
C ALA A 100 -15.57 -1.18 18.64
N LEU A 101 -15.32 -2.27 17.93
CA LEU A 101 -16.01 -3.55 18.13
C LEU A 101 -15.70 -4.15 19.50
N ASP A 102 -14.45 -4.10 19.94
CA ASP A 102 -14.04 -4.58 21.26
C ASP A 102 -14.71 -3.79 22.38
N GLU A 103 -14.82 -2.48 22.25
CA GLU A 103 -15.51 -1.62 23.19
C GLU A 103 -17.00 -1.94 23.29
N GLN A 104 -17.69 -2.10 22.17
CA GLN A 104 -19.09 -2.50 22.13
C GLN A 104 -19.32 -3.86 22.81
N GLU A 105 -18.44 -4.81 22.59
CA GLU A 105 -18.53 -6.12 23.20
C GLU A 105 -18.35 -6.06 24.71
N ARG A 106 -17.43 -5.26 25.23
CA ARG A 106 -17.24 -5.05 26.66
C ARG A 106 -18.47 -4.43 27.30
N ASP A 107 -19.06 -3.41 26.68
CA ASP A 107 -20.28 -2.77 27.19
C ASP A 107 -21.43 -3.75 27.26
N ARG A 108 -21.58 -4.58 26.24
CA ARG A 108 -22.60 -5.62 26.19
C ARG A 108 -22.45 -6.64 27.31
N LEU A 109 -21.23 -7.11 27.56
CA LEU A 109 -20.93 -8.05 28.65
C LEU A 109 -21.18 -7.42 30.03
N SER A 110 -20.83 -6.15 30.20
CA SER A 110 -21.06 -5.39 31.40
C SER A 110 -22.57 -5.27 31.70
N GLN A 111 -23.39 -4.96 30.71
CA GLN A 111 -24.84 -4.88 30.83
C GLN A 111 -25.45 -6.22 31.22
N LEU A 112 -25.01 -7.32 30.65
CA LEU A 112 -25.47 -8.66 30.99
C LEU A 112 -25.11 -9.02 32.42
N HIS A 113 -23.93 -8.66 32.89
CA HIS A 113 -23.48 -8.90 34.26
C HIS A 113 -24.34 -8.14 35.26
N GLU A 114 -24.61 -6.86 35.03
CA GLU A 114 -25.46 -6.03 35.86
C GLU A 114 -26.91 -6.59 35.95
N ALA A 115 -27.46 -7.01 34.82
CA ALA A 115 -28.77 -7.61 34.77
C ALA A 115 -28.84 -8.91 35.58
N THR A 116 -27.81 -9.75 35.49
CA THR A 116 -27.70 -11.00 36.23
C THR A 116 -27.66 -10.75 37.74
N GLU A 117 -26.89 -9.77 38.20
CA GLU A 117 -26.82 -9.41 39.62
C GLU A 117 -28.13 -8.84 40.14
N GLY A 118 -28.81 -8.00 39.37
CA GLY A 118 -30.11 -7.48 39.69
C GLY A 118 -31.16 -8.58 39.89
N LEU A 119 -31.10 -9.63 39.07
CA LEU A 119 -32.01 -10.78 39.18
C LEU A 119 -31.73 -11.66 40.40
N LYS A 120 -30.48 -11.71 40.86
CA LYS A 120 -30.12 -12.49 42.07
C LYS A 120 -30.72 -11.94 43.37
N THR A 121 -31.09 -10.67 43.39
CA THR A 121 -31.68 -10.03 44.55
C THR A 121 -33.22 -10.13 44.59
N LEU A 122 -33.81 -10.68 43.57
CA LEU A 122 -35.22 -10.95 43.48
C LEU A 122 -35.53 -12.31 44.12
#